data_dd68050904c88fe39d99cdfe5cc5f612
#
_entry.id   dd68050904c88fe39d99cdfe5cc5f612
#
_cell.length_a   1.000
_cell.length_b   1.000
_cell.length_c   1.000
_cell.angle_alpha   90.00
_cell.angle_beta   90.00
_cell.angle_gamma   90.00
#
_symmetry.space_group_name_H-M   'P 1'
#
loop_
_entity.id
_entity.type
_entity.pdbx_description
1 polymer ?
#
loop_
_entity_poly.entity_id
_entity_poly.type
_entity_poly.pdbx_seq_one_letter_code
_entity_poly.pdbx_strand_id
1 'polypeptide(L)'
;MSDWVALLRGVNVGGVTVRSAELGALFTELGFDSVRTVLATGNVLFSPEGGASPVERLALKARIEAALGERFGYDAWVVLEPRERMAQVVAAYPFTEDAAHHAYVVFGSDQDVLEELLGLGDEALPTAASGTDAAPDAGPAGVAGGLGAN
;
A
#
# COMPACT_ATOMS: atom_id res chain seq x y z
N MET A 1 17.95 -7.72 -5.18
CA MET A 1 16.66 -7.37 -5.82
C MET A 1 15.77 -6.75 -4.76
N SER A 2 15.23 -5.61 -5.04
CA SER A 2 14.33 -4.94 -4.09
C SER A 2 12.90 -5.33 -4.42
N ASP A 3 12.27 -6.07 -3.51
CA ASP A 3 10.86 -6.41 -3.63
C ASP A 3 9.99 -5.23 -3.20
N TRP A 4 8.91 -5.02 -3.92
CA TRP A 4 7.93 -3.98 -3.68
C TRP A 4 6.55 -4.56 -3.44
N VAL A 5 5.76 -3.82 -2.71
CA VAL A 5 4.34 -4.13 -2.48
C VAL A 5 3.51 -3.01 -3.08
N ALA A 6 2.58 -3.37 -3.96
CA ALA A 6 1.54 -2.48 -4.45
C ALA A 6 0.24 -2.79 -3.71
N LEU A 7 -0.33 -1.77 -3.08
CA LEU A 7 -1.62 -1.82 -2.43
C LEU A 7 -2.61 -1.02 -3.29
N LEU A 8 -3.56 -1.71 -3.92
CA LEU A 8 -4.55 -1.09 -4.78
C LEU A 8 -5.72 -0.56 -3.97
N ARG A 9 -6.15 0.65 -4.31
CA ARG A 9 -7.35 1.26 -3.75
C ARG A 9 -8.54 1.09 -4.69
N GLY A 10 -9.74 0.89 -4.10
CA GLY A 10 -10.99 0.94 -4.84
C GLY A 10 -11.29 -0.27 -5.73
N VAL A 11 -10.57 -1.38 -5.54
CA VAL A 11 -10.82 -2.63 -6.27
C VAL A 11 -11.83 -3.51 -5.54
N ASN A 12 -12.62 -4.24 -6.31
CA ASN A 12 -13.66 -5.15 -5.81
C ASN A 12 -14.74 -4.45 -4.95
N VAL A 13 -14.94 -3.15 -5.20
CA VAL A 13 -15.98 -2.32 -4.62
C VAL A 13 -16.61 -1.46 -5.72
N GLY A 14 -17.89 -1.11 -5.58
CA GLY A 14 -18.53 -0.16 -6.49
C GLY A 14 -18.62 -0.59 -7.96
N GLY A 15 -18.61 -1.89 -8.25
CA GLY A 15 -18.69 -2.42 -9.62
C GLY A 15 -17.36 -2.62 -10.35
N VAL A 16 -16.24 -2.24 -9.75
CA VAL A 16 -14.91 -2.54 -10.31
C VAL A 16 -14.46 -3.90 -9.81
N THR A 17 -14.34 -4.87 -10.73
CA THR A 17 -13.85 -6.22 -10.42
C THR A 17 -12.46 -6.41 -10.95
N VAL A 18 -11.51 -6.69 -10.06
CA VAL A 18 -10.13 -7.04 -10.39
C VAL A 18 -9.83 -8.43 -9.83
N ARG A 19 -9.68 -9.40 -10.72
CA ARG A 19 -9.33 -10.77 -10.33
C ARG A 19 -7.83 -10.89 -10.11
N SER A 20 -7.45 -11.63 -9.08
CA SER A 20 -6.02 -11.83 -8.73
C SER A 20 -5.19 -12.39 -9.89
N ALA A 21 -5.75 -13.30 -10.68
CA ALA A 21 -5.07 -13.86 -11.85
C ALA A 21 -4.81 -12.81 -12.94
N GLU A 22 -5.78 -11.95 -13.23
CA GLU A 22 -5.66 -10.86 -14.21
C GLU A 22 -4.70 -9.78 -13.71
N LEU A 23 -4.73 -9.48 -12.42
CA LEU A 23 -3.83 -8.54 -11.77
C LEU A 23 -2.38 -9.04 -11.83
N GLY A 24 -2.14 -10.30 -11.51
CA GLY A 24 -0.82 -10.91 -11.61
C GLY A 24 -0.29 -10.93 -13.05
N ALA A 25 -1.16 -11.25 -14.03
CA ALA A 25 -0.80 -11.21 -15.44
C ALA A 25 -0.40 -9.80 -15.89
N LEU A 26 -1.13 -8.76 -15.49
CA LEU A 26 -0.82 -7.38 -15.81
C LEU A 26 0.58 -6.96 -15.31
N PHE A 27 0.91 -7.30 -14.07
CA PHE A 27 2.23 -6.99 -13.50
C PHE A 27 3.36 -7.75 -14.23
N THR A 28 3.11 -8.97 -14.64
CA THR A 28 4.05 -9.75 -15.46
C THR A 28 4.22 -9.13 -16.84
N GLU A 29 3.15 -8.70 -17.49
CA GLU A 29 3.18 -8.01 -18.79
C GLU A 29 3.92 -6.67 -18.72
N LEU A 30 3.90 -6.01 -17.56
CA LEU A 30 4.70 -4.81 -17.29
C LEU A 30 6.20 -5.10 -17.15
N GLY A 31 6.63 -6.36 -17.21
CA GLY A 31 8.02 -6.77 -17.12
C GLY A 31 8.54 -6.87 -15.68
N PHE A 32 7.65 -7.01 -14.71
CA PHE A 32 8.07 -7.23 -13.33
C PHE A 32 8.29 -8.72 -13.04
N ASP A 33 9.30 -9.00 -12.22
CA ASP A 33 9.64 -10.34 -11.78
C ASP A 33 8.98 -10.68 -10.43
N SER A 34 8.98 -11.95 -10.08
CA SER A 34 8.52 -12.46 -8.78
C SER A 34 7.09 -12.01 -8.41
N VAL A 35 6.23 -11.82 -9.38
CA VAL A 35 4.86 -11.33 -9.18
C VAL A 35 4.04 -12.32 -8.36
N ARG A 36 3.48 -11.84 -7.26
CA ARG A 36 2.60 -12.61 -6.38
C ARG A 36 1.45 -11.73 -5.90
N THR A 37 0.23 -12.15 -6.17
CA THR A 37 -0.96 -11.54 -5.58
C THR A 37 -1.23 -12.11 -4.18
N VAL A 38 -1.66 -11.26 -3.26
CA VAL A 38 -1.96 -11.64 -1.88
C VAL A 38 -3.41 -11.29 -1.58
N LEU A 39 -4.21 -12.30 -1.32
CA LEU A 39 -5.66 -12.19 -1.12
C LEU A 39 -6.40 -11.59 -2.34
N ALA A 40 -7.71 -11.53 -2.28
CA ALA A 40 -8.55 -10.91 -3.31
C ALA A 40 -8.69 -9.38 -3.12
N THR A 41 -7.84 -8.78 -2.30
CA THR A 41 -7.93 -7.38 -1.87
C THR A 41 -7.09 -6.41 -2.70
N GLY A 42 -6.46 -6.89 -3.79
CA GLY A 42 -5.66 -6.04 -4.66
C GLY A 42 -4.25 -5.74 -4.14
N ASN A 43 -3.64 -6.67 -3.44
CA ASN A 43 -2.25 -6.56 -2.98
C ASN A 43 -1.34 -7.37 -3.90
N VAL A 44 -0.26 -6.76 -4.38
CA VAL A 44 0.72 -7.42 -5.26
C VAL A 44 2.13 -7.21 -4.73
N LEU A 45 2.84 -8.32 -4.56
CA LEU A 45 4.29 -8.33 -4.34
C LEU A 45 4.97 -8.51 -5.69
N PHE A 46 6.00 -7.75 -5.97
CA PHE A 46 6.71 -7.79 -7.24
C PHE A 46 8.12 -7.22 -7.14
N SER A 47 8.97 -7.56 -8.10
CA SER A 47 10.34 -7.03 -8.21
C SER A 47 10.46 -6.26 -9.52
N PRO A 48 10.56 -4.91 -9.49
CA PRO A 48 10.80 -4.14 -10.71
C PRO A 48 12.27 -4.22 -11.11
N GLU A 49 12.55 -4.11 -12.39
CA GLU A 49 13.90 -3.80 -12.86
C GLU A 49 14.26 -2.37 -12.47
N GLY A 50 15.43 -2.18 -11.88
CA GLY A 50 15.93 -0.88 -11.46
C GLY A 50 15.91 -0.69 -9.94
N GLY A 51 16.33 0.47 -9.51
CA GLY A 51 16.48 0.77 -8.10
C GLY A 51 15.21 1.29 -7.42
N ALA A 52 15.35 1.51 -6.14
CA ALA A 52 14.28 2.00 -5.28
C ALA A 52 14.40 3.50 -4.99
N SER A 53 14.89 4.29 -5.96
CA SER A 53 14.97 5.75 -5.76
C SER A 53 13.58 6.39 -5.71
N PRO A 54 13.41 7.53 -5.01
CA PRO A 54 12.13 8.24 -4.97
C PRO A 54 11.59 8.61 -6.35
N VAL A 55 12.45 8.97 -7.29
CA VAL A 55 12.06 9.30 -8.65
C VAL A 55 11.56 8.08 -9.40
N GLU A 56 12.27 6.97 -9.29
CA GLU A 56 11.86 5.68 -9.89
C GLU A 56 10.56 5.18 -9.29
N ARG A 57 10.34 5.37 -7.99
CA ARG A 57 9.08 5.03 -7.33
C ARG A 57 7.89 5.80 -7.91
N LEU A 58 8.02 7.09 -8.17
CA LEU A 58 6.95 7.90 -8.77
C LEU A 58 6.66 7.47 -10.20
N ALA A 59 7.69 7.21 -11.00
CA ALA A 59 7.53 6.71 -12.37
C ALA A 59 6.90 5.31 -12.38
N LEU A 60 7.30 4.44 -11.47
CA LEU A 60 6.76 3.11 -11.29
C LEU A 60 5.26 3.16 -10.91
N LYS A 61 4.90 4.02 -9.95
CA LYS A 61 3.51 4.27 -9.55
C LYS A 61 2.67 4.71 -10.73
N ALA A 62 3.09 5.73 -11.45
CA ALA A 62 2.36 6.26 -12.60
C ALA A 62 2.15 5.19 -13.70
N ARG A 63 3.18 4.39 -13.97
CA ARG A 63 3.13 3.29 -14.94
C ARG A 63 2.12 2.22 -14.53
N ILE A 64 2.11 1.82 -13.27
CA ILE A 64 1.17 0.82 -12.75
C ILE A 64 -0.26 1.35 -12.79
N GLU A 65 -0.49 2.58 -12.33
CA GLU A 65 -1.81 3.20 -12.32
C GLU A 65 -2.39 3.35 -13.73
N ALA A 66 -1.58 3.77 -14.69
CA ALA A 66 -2.00 3.86 -16.09
C ALA A 66 -2.40 2.50 -16.66
N ALA A 67 -1.61 1.47 -16.41
CA ALA A 67 -1.90 0.10 -16.87
C ALA A 67 -3.17 -0.49 -16.22
N LEU A 68 -3.37 -0.25 -14.94
CA LEU A 68 -4.58 -0.65 -14.22
C LEU A 68 -5.82 0.06 -14.75
N GLY A 69 -5.74 1.37 -14.97
CA GLY A 69 -6.84 2.15 -15.53
C GLY A 69 -7.22 1.71 -16.93
N GLU A 70 -6.25 1.42 -17.78
CA GLU A 70 -6.47 0.91 -19.13
C GLU A 70 -7.07 -0.49 -19.14
N ARG A 71 -6.56 -1.40 -18.30
CA ARG A 71 -7.02 -2.80 -18.26
C ARG A 71 -8.38 -2.96 -17.63
N PHE A 72 -8.66 -2.27 -16.54
CA PHE A 72 -9.86 -2.47 -15.71
C PHE A 72 -10.87 -1.32 -15.77
N GLY A 73 -10.56 -0.24 -16.47
CA GLY A 73 -11.51 0.85 -16.74
C GLY A 73 -11.91 1.67 -15.51
N TYR A 74 -10.98 1.94 -14.59
CA TYR A 74 -11.23 2.77 -13.41
C TYR A 74 -10.08 3.75 -13.13
N ASP A 75 -10.33 4.72 -12.29
CA ASP A 75 -9.30 5.65 -11.83
C ASP A 75 -8.44 4.98 -10.75
N ALA A 76 -7.35 4.37 -11.22
CA ALA A 76 -6.51 3.54 -10.39
C ALA A 76 -5.62 4.38 -9.47
N TRP A 77 -5.56 3.98 -8.22
CA TRP A 77 -4.67 4.53 -7.23
C TRP A 77 -3.94 3.41 -6.50
N VAL A 78 -2.62 3.47 -6.44
CA VAL A 78 -1.81 2.50 -5.73
C VAL A 78 -0.90 3.17 -4.70
N VAL A 79 -0.71 2.50 -3.58
CA VAL A 79 0.37 2.80 -2.65
C VAL A 79 1.50 1.81 -2.93
N LEU A 80 2.70 2.32 -3.16
CA LEU A 80 3.90 1.51 -3.36
C LEU A 80 4.81 1.63 -2.15
N GLU A 81 5.10 0.49 -1.53
CA GLU A 81 6.03 0.42 -0.42
C GLU A 81 7.09 -0.65 -0.65
N PRO A 82 8.36 -0.41 -0.29
CA PRO A 82 9.36 -1.46 -0.24
C PRO A 82 8.95 -2.55 0.74
N ARG A 83 9.24 -3.80 0.43
CA ARG A 83 8.97 -4.93 1.33
C ARG A 83 9.55 -4.74 2.72
N GLU A 84 10.75 -4.15 2.80
CA GLU A 84 11.41 -3.85 4.08
C GLU A 84 10.60 -2.87 4.92
N ARG A 85 9.97 -1.87 4.28
CA ARG A 85 9.07 -0.93 4.96
C ARG A 85 7.85 -1.65 5.50
N MET A 86 7.26 -2.55 4.75
CA MET A 86 6.14 -3.38 5.23
C MET A 86 6.54 -4.23 6.43
N ALA A 87 7.73 -4.83 6.40
CA ALA A 87 8.25 -5.59 7.54
C ALA A 87 8.45 -4.72 8.79
N GLN A 88 8.93 -3.49 8.64
CA GLN A 88 9.04 -2.52 9.73
C GLN A 88 7.68 -2.16 10.32
N VAL A 89 6.68 -1.93 9.48
CA VAL A 89 5.30 -1.64 9.91
C VAL A 89 4.74 -2.80 10.74
N VAL A 90 4.91 -4.03 10.29
CA VAL A 90 4.47 -5.22 11.03
C VAL A 90 5.21 -5.34 12.36
N ALA A 91 6.53 -5.12 12.38
CA ALA A 91 7.34 -5.20 13.60
C ALA A 91 6.99 -4.10 14.62
N ALA A 92 6.54 -2.94 14.14
CA ALA A 92 6.13 -1.81 14.97
C ALA A 92 4.68 -1.90 15.48
N TYR A 93 3.94 -2.95 15.12
CA TYR A 93 2.55 -3.13 15.53
C TYR A 93 2.42 -3.12 17.07
N PRO A 94 1.70 -2.15 17.66
CA PRO A 94 1.76 -1.90 19.11
C PRO A 94 0.69 -2.66 19.92
N PHE A 95 -0.23 -3.33 19.22
CA PHE A 95 -1.37 -3.97 19.88
C PHE A 95 -1.13 -5.47 20.09
N THR A 96 -1.75 -6.03 21.11
CA THR A 96 -1.82 -7.48 21.28
C THR A 96 -2.87 -8.05 20.34
N GLU A 97 -2.53 -9.09 19.59
CA GLU A 97 -3.49 -9.80 18.77
C GLU A 97 -4.56 -10.47 19.61
N ASP A 98 -5.80 -10.31 19.21
CA ASP A 98 -6.98 -10.77 19.93
C ASP A 98 -8.00 -11.29 18.89
N ALA A 99 -8.62 -12.42 19.18
CA ALA A 99 -9.59 -13.06 18.29
C ALA A 99 -10.90 -12.26 18.12
N ALA A 100 -11.17 -11.32 19.01
CA ALA A 100 -12.37 -10.46 18.95
C ALA A 100 -12.16 -9.17 18.14
N HIS A 101 -10.91 -8.86 17.78
CA HIS A 101 -10.56 -7.63 17.08
C HIS A 101 -9.69 -7.90 15.86
N HIS A 102 -9.97 -7.19 14.78
CA HIS A 102 -9.13 -7.22 13.59
C HIS A 102 -8.25 -5.98 13.53
N ALA A 103 -6.96 -6.20 13.31
CA ALA A 103 -6.01 -5.13 13.13
C ALA A 103 -6.01 -4.64 11.68
N TYR A 104 -6.08 -3.34 11.51
CA TYR A 104 -5.97 -2.69 10.21
C TYR A 104 -4.80 -1.74 10.21
N VAL A 105 -4.05 -1.73 9.10
CA VAL A 105 -3.03 -0.73 8.83
C VAL A 105 -3.51 0.12 7.66
N VAL A 106 -3.65 1.41 7.89
CA VAL A 106 -4.09 2.36 6.87
C VAL A 106 -2.87 3.12 6.36
N PHE A 107 -2.68 3.06 5.05
CA PHE A 107 -1.64 3.83 4.36
C PHE A 107 -2.26 5.07 3.73
N GLY A 108 -1.63 6.20 3.92
CA GLY A 108 -2.03 7.45 3.28
C GLY A 108 -0.87 8.08 2.52
N SER A 109 -1.20 8.80 1.47
CA SER A 109 -0.24 9.58 0.69
C SER A 109 0.03 10.96 1.27
N ASP A 110 -0.78 11.41 2.23
CA ASP A 110 -0.73 12.72 2.83
C ASP A 110 -0.75 12.58 4.36
N GLN A 111 0.30 13.10 4.99
CA GLN A 111 0.45 13.02 6.44
C GLN A 111 -0.56 13.90 7.16
N ASP A 112 -0.89 15.07 6.63
CA ASP A 112 -1.83 15.99 7.25
C ASP A 112 -3.22 15.38 7.34
N VAL A 113 -3.65 14.65 6.29
CA VAL A 113 -4.91 13.91 6.29
C VAL A 113 -4.90 12.76 7.31
N LEU A 114 -3.78 12.07 7.46
CA LEU A 114 -3.65 11.01 8.45
C LEU A 114 -3.69 11.57 9.89
N GLU A 115 -3.05 12.71 10.13
CA GLU A 115 -3.09 13.39 11.43
C GLU A 115 -4.49 13.91 11.76
N GLU A 116 -5.21 14.43 10.77
CA GLU A 116 -6.62 14.83 10.93
C GLU A 116 -7.50 13.63 11.29
N LEU A 117 -7.34 12.49 10.61
CA LEU A 117 -8.06 11.25 10.92
C LEU A 117 -7.75 10.74 12.33
N LEU A 118 -6.50 10.86 12.79
CA LEU A 118 -6.11 10.50 14.15
C LEU A 118 -6.71 11.47 15.20
N GLY A 119 -6.83 12.76 14.86
CA GLY A 119 -7.45 13.76 15.71
C GLY A 119 -8.97 13.64 15.85
N LEU A 120 -9.63 12.93 14.94
CA LEU A 120 -11.07 12.65 15.02
C LEU A 120 -11.40 11.50 15.98
N GLY A 121 -10.41 10.68 16.35
CA GLY A 121 -10.52 9.65 17.37
C GLY A 121 -10.17 10.22 18.76
N ASP A 122 -11.14 10.34 19.63
CA ASP A 122 -10.99 10.97 20.97
C ASP A 122 -10.13 10.15 21.96
N GLU A 123 -9.41 9.15 21.51
CA GLU A 123 -8.41 8.44 22.31
C GLU A 123 -7.19 8.11 21.46
N ALA A 124 -6.05 8.57 21.93
CA ALA A 124 -4.77 8.45 21.28
C ALA A 124 -4.45 7.01 20.83
N LEU A 125 -4.64 6.76 19.56
CA LEU A 125 -4.04 5.58 18.93
C LEU A 125 -2.52 5.77 18.96
N PRO A 126 -1.76 4.81 19.45
CA PRO A 126 -0.31 4.91 19.40
C PRO A 126 0.14 5.02 17.95
N THR A 127 0.76 6.11 17.62
CA THR A 127 1.36 6.33 16.31
C THR A 127 2.53 5.36 16.19
N ALA A 128 2.41 4.38 15.32
CA ALA A 128 3.56 3.58 14.94
C ALA A 128 4.58 4.54 14.29
N ALA A 129 5.79 4.51 14.82
CA ALA A 129 6.84 5.45 14.51
C ALA A 129 6.90 5.84 13.03
N SER A 130 6.75 7.12 12.77
CA SER A 130 7.07 7.72 11.49
C SER A 130 8.56 7.46 11.24
N GLY A 131 8.86 6.47 10.44
CA GLY A 131 10.21 6.30 9.94
C GLY A 131 10.48 7.46 9.00
N THR A 132 11.06 8.51 9.53
CA THR A 132 11.64 9.59 8.77
C THR A 132 12.86 9.02 8.05
N ASP A 133 12.63 8.39 6.91
CA ASP A 133 13.68 8.38 5.91
C ASP A 133 13.48 9.67 5.12
N ALA A 134 14.34 10.63 5.42
CA ALA A 134 14.33 11.92 4.78
C ALA A 134 14.86 11.78 3.35
N ALA A 135 14.00 11.32 2.47
CA ALA A 135 14.15 11.67 1.07
C ALA A 135 13.38 12.98 0.87
N PRO A 136 14.03 14.04 0.47
CA PRO A 136 13.33 15.26 0.15
C PRO A 136 12.38 14.97 -1.00
N ASP A 137 11.10 15.26 -0.81
CA ASP A 137 10.08 15.35 -1.85
C ASP A 137 9.27 14.09 -2.25
N ALA A 138 9.26 13.04 -1.47
CA ALA A 138 8.15 12.08 -1.52
C ALA A 138 7.37 12.23 -0.20
N GLY A 139 6.15 12.71 -0.27
CA GLY A 139 5.32 12.88 0.91
C GLY A 139 5.36 11.65 1.81
N PRO A 140 5.52 11.81 3.11
CA PRO A 140 5.67 10.67 4.00
C PRO A 140 4.40 9.81 3.99
N ALA A 141 4.59 8.53 3.73
CA ALA A 141 3.53 7.57 3.98
C ALA A 141 3.40 7.45 5.51
N GLY A 142 2.35 7.99 6.04
CA GLY A 142 1.96 7.78 7.42
C GLY A 142 1.22 6.45 7.55
N VAL A 143 1.46 5.74 8.62
CA VAL A 143 0.75 4.50 8.94
C VAL A 143 -0.06 4.73 10.20
N ALA A 144 -1.36 4.56 10.10
CA ALA A 144 -2.25 4.56 11.24
C ALA A 144 -2.84 3.16 11.44
N GLY A 145 -2.75 2.64 12.64
CA GLY A 145 -3.40 1.38 13.02
C GLY A 145 -4.75 1.65 13.66
N GLY A 146 -5.77 0.95 13.21
CA GLY A 146 -7.10 0.99 13.80
C GLY A 146 -7.60 -0.40 14.17
N LEU A 147 -8.34 -0.49 15.25
CA LEU A 147 -9.05 -1.69 15.65
C LEU A 147 -10.50 -1.59 15.20
N GLY A 148 -10.92 -2.51 14.34
CA GLY A 148 -12.32 -2.66 13.96
C GLY A 148 -12.95 -3.80 14.76
N ALA A 149 -14.05 -3.53 15.42
CA ALA A 149 -14.89 -4.58 15.98
C ALA A 149 -15.84 -5.10 14.89
N ASN A 150 -15.95 -6.39 14.79
CA ASN A 150 -16.88 -7.04 13.87
C ASN A 150 -18.25 -7.18 14.55
#